data_cb69ee36948c2822f5320ee9b4689656
#
_entry.id   cb69ee36948c2822f5320ee9b4689656
#
_cell.length_a   1.000
_cell.length_b   1.000
_cell.length_c   1.000
_cell.angle_alpha   90.00
_cell.angle_beta   90.00
_cell.angle_gamma   90.00
#
_symmetry.space_group_name_H-M   'P 1'
#
loop_
_entity.id
_entity.type
_entity.pdbx_description
1 polymer ?
#
loop_
_entity_poly.entity_id
_entity_poly.type
_entity_poly.pdbx_seq_one_letter_code
_entity_poly.pdbx_strand_id
1 'polypeptide(L)'
;MSKNFEFLMVEADTAVLFETANLAEKNYTHKDYEGTLTKVRKLAEEAVSLVLEKEAIILPSRTNFNNKLNEAKLRISEQYIIQAFYDIKKLGNLAAHEVNTAEATQENALKALNHIFVILVWFVKKYTSTDIQMAYMDFLEPEAERLYQAAERKLIYIQTVNNESGMFQAYEGTQKIGEATAPDDDFEVDWSPNSEFLRTVGARRINQYMKTAGLKFVLEWVELAWKKSTKTWFHDHDVHEVLKRSGIKKPELLDGSEWFKTDLDTAKEAIKAVKEGRSALQTIAETAPTYEIKLRPEQENAITKTKDVFKKKNNMLWNAKMRFGKTLTSLQLIKDEKYQKVLIMTHRPVVSDSWFEAFGKMKMADEGYDFGSKDKGENLENLKRGNSPFIYFVSIQKLRYGGGETNLAEFSDIDWNLIIIDEAHEGTQTELADVVLNAVKKEKTKVLELSGTPFNLLDQYDEDQIYTWDYTMEQTAKLKWSLENPDQPNPYESLPKVSMYTFEMRNKEKYTDESKAFNFREFFHVDDNGELVHKEDVNAFLDNITNQENATNYPFSTEQYRNELRHTLWLMPGVKEAKAFEKLLNEHRVFGQEYNIVNVVKDDK
;
A
#
# COMPACT_ATOMS: atom_id res chain seq x y z
N MET A 1 0.11 -25.62 -37.54
CA MET A 1 0.30 -24.19 -37.83
C MET A 1 -0.13 -23.46 -36.59
N SER A 2 0.75 -22.64 -36.05
CA SER A 2 0.44 -21.87 -34.88
C SER A 2 -0.58 -20.78 -35.22
N LYS A 3 -1.59 -20.61 -34.37
CA LYS A 3 -2.66 -19.63 -34.56
C LYS A 3 -2.56 -18.45 -33.60
N ASN A 4 -1.52 -18.39 -32.75
CA ASN A 4 -1.45 -17.41 -31.68
C ASN A 4 -1.39 -15.96 -32.14
N PHE A 5 -0.80 -15.71 -33.30
CA PHE A 5 -0.60 -14.36 -33.84
C PHE A 5 -1.49 -14.05 -35.05
N GLU A 6 -2.47 -14.91 -35.43
CA GLU A 6 -3.40 -14.67 -36.57
C GLU A 6 -4.20 -13.36 -36.44
N PHE A 7 -4.43 -12.88 -35.21
CA PHE A 7 -5.07 -11.59 -34.94
C PHE A 7 -4.36 -10.39 -35.57
N LEU A 8 -3.08 -10.50 -35.85
CA LEU A 8 -2.32 -9.42 -36.51
C LEU A 8 -2.68 -9.26 -38.00
N MET A 9 -3.34 -10.24 -38.61
CA MET A 9 -3.66 -10.20 -40.04
C MET A 9 -4.88 -9.36 -40.37
N VAL A 10 -5.62 -8.88 -39.40
CA VAL A 10 -6.89 -8.18 -39.60
C VAL A 10 -6.71 -6.72 -40.03
N GLU A 11 -5.63 -6.08 -39.61
CA GLU A 11 -5.30 -4.70 -39.96
C GLU A 11 -4.02 -4.66 -40.80
N ALA A 12 -3.99 -3.82 -41.83
CA ALA A 12 -2.83 -3.70 -42.73
C ALA A 12 -1.55 -3.34 -42.00
N ASP A 13 -1.64 -2.45 -41.00
CA ASP A 13 -0.51 -1.96 -40.21
C ASP A 13 0.09 -3.07 -39.32
N THR A 14 -0.71 -4.01 -38.83
CA THR A 14 -0.28 -5.11 -37.97
C THR A 14 0.06 -6.37 -38.75
N ALA A 15 -0.48 -6.54 -39.96
CA ALA A 15 -0.20 -7.69 -40.81
C ALA A 15 1.29 -7.84 -41.14
N VAL A 16 2.04 -6.74 -41.20
CA VAL A 16 3.50 -6.74 -41.41
C VAL A 16 4.24 -7.48 -40.28
N LEU A 17 3.69 -7.46 -39.06
CA LEU A 17 4.27 -8.12 -37.89
C LEU A 17 4.01 -9.63 -37.87
N PHE A 18 2.94 -10.09 -38.55
CA PHE A 18 2.50 -11.47 -38.48
C PHE A 18 3.53 -12.48 -38.96
N GLU A 19 4.23 -12.21 -40.06
CA GLU A 19 5.25 -13.14 -40.57
C GLU A 19 6.41 -13.32 -39.61
N THR A 20 6.88 -12.22 -39.00
CA THR A 20 7.96 -12.26 -38.00
C THR A 20 7.53 -12.97 -36.72
N ALA A 21 6.29 -12.75 -36.27
CA ALA A 21 5.70 -13.39 -35.10
C ALA A 21 5.52 -14.90 -35.30
N ASN A 22 4.95 -15.31 -36.45
CA ASN A 22 4.78 -16.71 -36.83
C ASN A 22 6.12 -17.43 -36.97
N LEU A 23 7.15 -16.75 -37.50
CA LEU A 23 8.49 -17.32 -37.62
C LEU A 23 9.15 -17.49 -36.25
N ALA A 24 8.98 -16.53 -35.33
CA ALA A 24 9.48 -16.64 -33.96
C ALA A 24 8.90 -17.86 -33.25
N GLU A 25 7.59 -18.06 -33.36
CA GLU A 25 6.89 -19.19 -32.76
C GLU A 25 7.30 -20.53 -33.42
N LYS A 26 7.46 -20.53 -34.74
CA LYS A 26 7.97 -21.69 -35.46
C LYS A 26 9.40 -22.07 -35.03
N ASN A 27 10.27 -21.11 -34.85
CA ASN A 27 11.62 -21.35 -34.33
C ASN A 27 11.57 -21.99 -32.93
N TYR A 28 10.69 -21.50 -32.07
CA TYR A 28 10.50 -22.07 -30.73
C TYR A 28 10.06 -23.54 -30.78
N THR A 29 9.06 -23.86 -31.62
CA THR A 29 8.59 -25.24 -31.78
C THR A 29 9.65 -26.19 -32.36
N HIS A 30 10.61 -25.65 -33.11
CA HIS A 30 11.76 -26.42 -33.64
C HIS A 30 12.99 -26.40 -32.69
N LYS A 31 12.81 -25.89 -31.45
CA LYS A 31 13.88 -25.79 -30.43
C LYS A 31 15.04 -24.86 -30.83
N ASP A 32 14.81 -23.97 -31.80
CA ASP A 32 15.72 -22.87 -32.14
C ASP A 32 15.45 -21.67 -31.25
N TYR A 33 15.93 -21.74 -30.02
CA TYR A 33 15.68 -20.70 -29.00
C TYR A 33 16.42 -19.40 -29.29
N GLU A 34 17.62 -19.47 -29.86
CA GLU A 34 18.40 -18.31 -30.30
C GLU A 34 17.68 -17.56 -31.44
N GLY A 35 17.25 -18.30 -32.46
CA GLY A 35 16.43 -17.76 -33.54
C GLY A 35 15.11 -17.16 -33.04
N THR A 36 14.49 -17.78 -32.05
CA THR A 36 13.27 -17.26 -31.39
C THR A 36 13.52 -15.90 -30.75
N LEU A 37 14.54 -15.80 -29.88
CA LEU A 37 14.90 -14.56 -29.17
C LEU A 37 15.25 -13.43 -30.15
N THR A 38 16.00 -13.76 -31.21
CA THR A 38 16.35 -12.79 -32.26
C THR A 38 15.13 -12.26 -32.99
N LYS A 39 14.18 -13.15 -33.35
CA LYS A 39 12.93 -12.75 -34.05
C LYS A 39 12.00 -11.96 -33.13
N VAL A 40 11.84 -12.37 -31.88
CA VAL A 40 11.04 -11.64 -30.89
C VAL A 40 11.60 -10.24 -30.65
N ARG A 41 12.92 -10.10 -30.54
CA ARG A 41 13.55 -8.78 -30.41
C ARG A 41 13.29 -7.88 -31.63
N LYS A 42 13.41 -8.44 -32.85
CA LYS A 42 13.10 -7.70 -34.08
C LYS A 42 11.65 -7.25 -34.08
N LEU A 43 10.74 -8.15 -33.72
CA LEU A 43 9.29 -7.90 -33.64
C LEU A 43 8.98 -6.79 -32.63
N ALA A 44 9.65 -6.80 -31.47
CA ALA A 44 9.48 -5.75 -30.48
C ALA A 44 9.98 -4.38 -30.98
N GLU A 45 11.08 -4.35 -31.75
CA GLU A 45 11.56 -3.11 -32.35
C GLU A 45 10.61 -2.57 -33.42
N GLU A 46 10.02 -3.45 -34.22
CA GLU A 46 8.97 -3.11 -35.20
C GLU A 46 7.71 -2.58 -34.48
N ALA A 47 7.27 -3.26 -33.42
CA ALA A 47 6.12 -2.84 -32.61
C ALA A 47 6.32 -1.44 -31.97
N VAL A 48 7.49 -1.17 -31.41
CA VAL A 48 7.82 0.19 -30.87
C VAL A 48 7.79 1.23 -31.99
N SER A 49 8.26 0.91 -33.19
CA SER A 49 8.21 1.85 -34.33
C SER A 49 6.78 2.19 -34.71
N LEU A 50 5.88 1.19 -34.72
CA LEU A 50 4.45 1.42 -34.95
C LEU A 50 3.80 2.25 -33.83
N VAL A 51 4.16 2.03 -32.58
CA VAL A 51 3.69 2.88 -31.46
C VAL A 51 4.08 4.34 -31.70
N LEU A 52 5.32 4.61 -32.05
CA LEU A 52 5.82 5.96 -32.33
C LEU A 52 5.08 6.60 -33.52
N GLU A 53 4.83 5.82 -34.56
CA GLU A 53 4.07 6.28 -35.75
C GLU A 53 2.63 6.65 -35.37
N LYS A 54 1.93 5.80 -34.60
CA LYS A 54 0.56 6.08 -34.12
C LYS A 54 0.49 7.29 -33.19
N GLU A 55 1.55 7.55 -32.43
CA GLU A 55 1.68 8.73 -31.56
C GLU A 55 2.25 9.97 -32.30
N ALA A 56 2.41 9.89 -33.63
CA ALA A 56 2.94 10.95 -34.50
C ALA A 56 4.35 11.45 -34.09
N ILE A 57 5.20 10.54 -33.58
CA ILE A 57 6.58 10.84 -33.19
C ILE A 57 7.52 10.45 -34.32
N ILE A 58 8.20 11.43 -34.90
CA ILE A 58 9.16 11.24 -35.99
C ILE A 58 10.57 11.20 -35.41
N LEU A 59 11.26 10.08 -35.54
CA LEU A 59 12.65 9.92 -35.15
C LEU A 59 13.56 9.82 -36.38
N PRO A 60 14.88 10.15 -36.25
CA PRO A 60 15.85 9.96 -37.32
C PRO A 60 15.89 8.49 -37.82
N SER A 61 16.08 8.30 -39.13
CA SER A 61 15.98 6.98 -39.81
C SER A 61 16.93 5.90 -39.28
N ARG A 62 17.94 6.22 -38.48
CA ARG A 62 18.91 5.27 -37.88
C ARG A 62 18.82 5.23 -36.34
N THR A 63 17.66 5.59 -35.77
CA THR A 63 17.47 5.51 -34.32
C THR A 63 17.46 4.05 -33.87
N ASN A 64 18.29 3.70 -32.91
CA ASN A 64 18.38 2.33 -32.39
C ASN A 64 17.17 1.99 -31.46
N PHE A 65 16.96 0.69 -31.21
CA PHE A 65 15.84 0.18 -30.42
C PHE A 65 15.74 0.84 -29.03
N ASN A 66 16.88 1.07 -28.35
CA ASN A 66 16.88 1.69 -27.03
C ASN A 66 16.32 3.12 -27.05
N ASN A 67 16.73 3.91 -28.02
CA ASN A 67 16.28 5.29 -28.15
C ASN A 67 14.81 5.36 -28.58
N LYS A 68 14.36 4.47 -29.49
CA LYS A 68 12.94 4.32 -29.84
C LYS A 68 12.10 4.00 -28.60
N LEU A 69 12.56 3.06 -27.75
CA LEU A 69 11.86 2.65 -26.54
C LEU A 69 11.80 3.76 -25.49
N ASN A 70 12.86 4.55 -25.32
CA ASN A 70 12.88 5.68 -24.41
C ASN A 70 11.85 6.76 -24.79
N GLU A 71 11.67 7.01 -26.08
CA GLU A 71 10.63 7.96 -26.57
C GLU A 71 9.22 7.35 -26.41
N ALA A 72 9.03 6.08 -26.76
CA ALA A 72 7.75 5.39 -26.62
C ALA A 72 7.30 5.30 -25.16
N LYS A 73 8.25 5.15 -24.22
CA LYS A 73 7.99 5.12 -22.77
C LYS A 73 7.23 6.36 -22.27
N LEU A 74 7.42 7.51 -22.87
CA LEU A 74 6.72 8.74 -22.51
C LEU A 74 5.24 8.73 -22.92
N ARG A 75 4.83 7.79 -23.76
CA ARG A 75 3.47 7.66 -24.32
C ARG A 75 2.72 6.42 -23.87
N ILE A 76 3.45 5.43 -23.37
CA ILE A 76 2.87 4.19 -22.85
C ILE A 76 2.61 4.40 -21.35
N SER A 77 1.34 4.39 -20.95
CA SER A 77 0.90 4.53 -19.56
C SER A 77 1.04 3.22 -18.76
N GLU A 78 0.98 2.09 -19.45
CA GLU A 78 0.96 0.76 -18.88
C GLU A 78 2.38 0.29 -18.55
N GLN A 79 2.75 0.32 -17.26
CA GLN A 79 4.10 -0.04 -16.79
C GLN A 79 4.50 -1.47 -17.14
N TYR A 80 3.56 -2.42 -17.16
CA TYR A 80 3.82 -3.81 -17.52
C TYR A 80 4.22 -3.97 -18.99
N ILE A 81 3.71 -3.13 -19.90
CA ILE A 81 4.10 -3.12 -21.32
C ILE A 81 5.53 -2.57 -21.48
N ILE A 82 5.84 -1.50 -20.76
CA ILE A 82 7.21 -0.94 -20.75
C ILE A 82 8.19 -1.99 -20.26
N GLN A 83 7.87 -2.67 -19.17
CA GLN A 83 8.71 -3.73 -18.61
C GLN A 83 8.88 -4.88 -19.59
N ALA A 84 7.83 -5.33 -20.27
CA ALA A 84 7.89 -6.38 -21.27
C ALA A 84 8.85 -6.03 -22.44
N PHE A 85 8.83 -4.79 -22.91
CA PHE A 85 9.78 -4.33 -23.92
C PHE A 85 11.24 -4.35 -23.43
N TYR A 86 11.49 -3.93 -22.18
CA TYR A 86 12.84 -3.98 -21.60
C TYR A 86 13.34 -5.42 -21.40
N ASP A 87 12.46 -6.33 -20.99
CA ASP A 87 12.78 -7.74 -20.82
C ASP A 87 13.13 -8.40 -22.16
N ILE A 88 12.34 -8.16 -23.22
CA ILE A 88 12.66 -8.64 -24.57
C ILE A 88 14.00 -8.08 -25.05
N LYS A 89 14.23 -6.78 -24.85
CA LYS A 89 15.52 -6.17 -25.23
C LYS A 89 16.68 -6.83 -24.53
N LYS A 90 16.55 -7.09 -23.21
CA LYS A 90 17.58 -7.77 -22.41
C LYS A 90 17.84 -9.18 -22.93
N LEU A 91 16.79 -9.99 -23.09
CA LEU A 91 16.87 -11.37 -23.57
C LEU A 91 17.43 -11.45 -24.98
N GLY A 92 17.00 -10.58 -25.89
CA GLY A 92 17.49 -10.54 -27.26
C GLY A 92 18.95 -10.05 -27.40
N ASN A 93 19.41 -9.19 -26.48
CA ASN A 93 20.82 -8.80 -26.44
C ASN A 93 21.73 -9.94 -26.00
N LEU A 94 21.29 -10.78 -25.07
CA LEU A 94 22.02 -11.96 -24.60
C LEU A 94 22.22 -12.99 -25.72
N ALA A 95 21.22 -13.18 -26.57
CA ALA A 95 21.28 -14.07 -27.73
C ALA A 95 22.14 -13.54 -28.88
N ALA A 96 22.32 -12.21 -28.99
CA ALA A 96 23.05 -11.59 -30.13
C ALA A 96 24.57 -11.48 -29.92
N HIS A 97 25.08 -11.75 -28.72
CA HIS A 97 26.52 -11.74 -28.45
C HIS A 97 27.11 -13.16 -28.48
N GLU A 98 28.01 -13.45 -29.39
CA GLU A 98 28.66 -14.75 -29.62
C GLU A 98 29.29 -15.44 -28.39
N VAL A 99 29.34 -14.76 -27.25
CA VAL A 99 29.96 -15.25 -26.00
C VAL A 99 28.99 -15.97 -25.07
N ASN A 100 27.65 -15.87 -25.26
CA ASN A 100 26.67 -16.37 -24.32
C ASN A 100 25.52 -17.19 -24.94
N THR A 101 25.82 -18.13 -25.81
CA THR A 101 24.84 -19.12 -26.31
C THR A 101 24.19 -19.95 -25.17
N ALA A 102 24.79 -19.99 -23.98
CA ALA A 102 24.25 -20.67 -22.80
C ALA A 102 22.97 -20.04 -22.25
N GLU A 103 22.62 -18.81 -22.65
CA GLU A 103 21.41 -18.12 -22.19
C GLU A 103 20.23 -18.19 -23.17
N ALA A 104 20.43 -18.75 -24.38
CA ALA A 104 19.34 -19.05 -25.31
C ALA A 104 18.63 -20.34 -24.89
N THR A 105 17.98 -20.29 -23.73
CA THR A 105 17.24 -21.40 -23.14
C THR A 105 15.80 -21.44 -23.59
N GLN A 106 15.14 -22.59 -23.46
CA GLN A 106 13.71 -22.73 -23.67
C GLN A 106 12.90 -21.74 -22.83
N GLU A 107 13.28 -21.58 -21.55
CA GLU A 107 12.63 -20.67 -20.62
C GLU A 107 12.70 -19.20 -21.10
N ASN A 108 13.88 -18.75 -21.50
CA ASN A 108 14.09 -17.38 -21.97
C ASN A 108 13.37 -17.11 -23.31
N ALA A 109 13.34 -18.09 -24.22
CA ALA A 109 12.63 -18.00 -25.47
C ALA A 109 11.11 -17.94 -25.26
N LEU A 110 10.56 -18.78 -24.36
CA LEU A 110 9.15 -18.77 -24.00
C LEU A 110 8.75 -17.45 -23.31
N LYS A 111 9.56 -16.97 -22.37
CA LYS A 111 9.34 -15.69 -21.71
C LYS A 111 9.30 -14.53 -22.71
N ALA A 112 10.19 -14.52 -23.68
CA ALA A 112 10.21 -13.51 -24.72
C ALA A 112 8.95 -13.56 -25.62
N LEU A 113 8.49 -14.78 -25.99
CA LEU A 113 7.26 -14.97 -26.74
C LEU A 113 6.04 -14.49 -25.97
N ASN A 114 5.94 -14.78 -24.66
CA ASN A 114 4.88 -14.28 -23.81
C ASN A 114 4.86 -12.75 -23.75
N HIS A 115 6.01 -12.13 -23.57
CA HIS A 115 6.09 -10.67 -23.51
C HIS A 115 5.68 -10.02 -24.83
N ILE A 116 6.16 -10.55 -25.98
CA ILE A 116 5.77 -9.97 -27.26
C ILE A 116 4.28 -10.17 -27.56
N PHE A 117 3.71 -11.33 -27.19
CA PHE A 117 2.28 -11.55 -27.32
C PHE A 117 1.46 -10.51 -26.56
N VAL A 118 1.81 -10.26 -25.28
CA VAL A 118 1.14 -9.24 -24.44
C VAL A 118 1.26 -7.84 -25.05
N ILE A 119 2.46 -7.49 -25.56
CA ILE A 119 2.68 -6.19 -26.23
C ILE A 119 1.79 -6.06 -27.47
N LEU A 120 1.72 -7.08 -28.30
CA LEU A 120 0.96 -7.03 -29.55
C LEU A 120 -0.56 -7.01 -29.31
N VAL A 121 -1.05 -7.77 -28.34
CA VAL A 121 -2.46 -7.69 -27.91
C VAL A 121 -2.79 -6.28 -27.38
N TRP A 122 -1.92 -5.72 -26.54
CA TRP A 122 -2.08 -4.36 -26.05
C TRP A 122 -2.08 -3.34 -27.21
N PHE A 123 -1.15 -3.48 -28.17
CA PHE A 123 -1.06 -2.60 -29.33
C PHE A 123 -2.36 -2.62 -30.16
N VAL A 124 -2.87 -3.81 -30.47
CA VAL A 124 -4.13 -3.96 -31.20
C VAL A 124 -5.28 -3.32 -30.43
N LYS A 125 -5.41 -3.59 -29.13
CA LYS A 125 -6.46 -3.00 -28.28
C LYS A 125 -6.41 -1.48 -28.24
N LYS A 126 -5.21 -0.89 -28.25
CA LYS A 126 -5.05 0.56 -28.10
C LYS A 126 -5.18 1.32 -29.40
N TYR A 127 -4.74 0.74 -30.51
CA TYR A 127 -4.56 1.48 -31.76
C TYR A 127 -5.41 1.00 -32.94
N THR A 128 -6.23 -0.07 -32.75
CA THR A 128 -7.13 -0.58 -33.81
C THR A 128 -8.61 -0.43 -33.42
N SER A 129 -9.54 -0.86 -34.31
CA SER A 129 -10.97 -0.70 -34.07
C SER A 129 -11.49 -1.62 -32.95
N THR A 130 -12.49 -1.16 -32.19
CA THR A 130 -13.05 -1.83 -31.01
C THR A 130 -13.66 -3.20 -31.32
N ASP A 131 -14.30 -3.34 -32.49
CA ASP A 131 -14.98 -4.62 -32.88
C ASP A 131 -13.98 -5.76 -33.11
N ILE A 132 -12.85 -5.46 -33.72
CA ILE A 132 -11.75 -6.40 -33.92
C ILE A 132 -11.15 -6.82 -32.57
N GLN A 133 -10.99 -5.89 -31.62
CA GLN A 133 -10.47 -6.19 -30.28
C GLN A 133 -11.37 -7.17 -29.52
N MET A 134 -12.69 -7.00 -29.58
CA MET A 134 -13.65 -7.90 -28.93
C MET A 134 -13.61 -9.33 -29.51
N ALA A 135 -13.57 -9.46 -30.84
CA ALA A 135 -13.49 -10.76 -31.49
C ALA A 135 -12.22 -11.55 -31.15
N TYR A 136 -11.10 -10.85 -30.97
CA TYR A 136 -9.85 -11.48 -30.58
C TYR A 136 -9.80 -11.90 -29.13
N MET A 137 -10.41 -11.17 -28.20
CA MET A 137 -10.39 -11.53 -26.78
C MET A 137 -11.08 -12.88 -26.54
N ASP A 138 -12.17 -13.17 -27.21
CA ASP A 138 -12.89 -14.44 -27.05
C ASP A 138 -12.15 -15.63 -27.68
N PHE A 139 -11.31 -15.37 -28.67
CA PHE A 139 -10.62 -16.43 -29.44
C PHE A 139 -9.19 -16.70 -28.93
N LEU A 140 -8.50 -15.70 -28.44
CA LEU A 140 -7.07 -15.79 -28.10
C LEU A 140 -6.80 -16.26 -26.68
N GLU A 141 -7.62 -15.89 -25.70
CA GLU A 141 -7.39 -16.30 -24.32
C GLU A 141 -7.34 -17.82 -24.12
N PRO A 142 -8.23 -18.65 -24.72
CA PRO A 142 -8.14 -20.09 -24.57
C PRO A 142 -6.98 -20.76 -25.32
N GLU A 143 -6.55 -20.24 -26.47
CA GLU A 143 -5.46 -20.86 -27.28
C GLU A 143 -4.06 -20.39 -26.85
N ALA A 144 -3.90 -19.12 -26.49
CA ALA A 144 -2.66 -18.62 -25.87
C ALA A 144 -2.37 -19.33 -24.55
N GLU A 145 -3.41 -19.53 -23.76
CA GLU A 145 -3.38 -20.28 -22.52
C GLU A 145 -2.91 -21.73 -22.73
N ARG A 146 -3.36 -22.40 -23.80
CA ARG A 146 -2.92 -23.77 -24.11
C ARG A 146 -1.47 -23.87 -24.54
N LEU A 147 -0.97 -22.91 -25.32
CA LEU A 147 0.41 -22.97 -25.84
C LEU A 147 1.44 -22.71 -24.76
N TYR A 148 1.16 -21.76 -23.85
CA TYR A 148 2.10 -21.31 -22.82
C TYR A 148 1.87 -22.01 -21.48
N GLN A 149 0.70 -22.57 -21.20
CA GLN A 149 0.42 -23.39 -20.02
C GLN A 149 0.92 -24.83 -20.17
N ALA A 150 0.96 -25.38 -21.38
CA ALA A 150 1.46 -26.72 -21.60
C ALA A 150 2.97 -26.87 -21.32
N ALA A 151 3.70 -25.75 -21.27
CA ALA A 151 5.15 -25.79 -21.13
C ALA A 151 5.67 -25.72 -19.68
N GLU A 152 4.84 -25.31 -18.68
CA GLU A 152 5.37 -25.11 -17.34
C GLU A 152 4.32 -25.35 -16.25
N ARG A 153 4.39 -26.50 -15.58
CA ARG A 153 3.67 -26.73 -14.33
C ARG A 153 4.35 -25.98 -13.19
N LYS A 154 3.66 -25.00 -12.61
CA LYS A 154 4.19 -24.21 -11.50
C LYS A 154 3.91 -24.89 -10.16
N LEU A 155 4.90 -24.84 -9.29
CA LEU A 155 4.83 -25.28 -7.90
C LEU A 155 5.00 -24.09 -6.99
N ILE A 156 4.25 -24.07 -5.91
CA ILE A 156 4.53 -23.19 -4.76
C ILE A 156 5.13 -24.04 -3.65
N TYR A 157 6.23 -23.57 -3.06
CA TYR A 157 6.84 -24.22 -1.91
C TYR A 157 6.96 -23.25 -0.73
N ILE A 158 6.93 -23.83 0.46
CA ILE A 158 7.16 -23.11 1.73
C ILE A 158 8.40 -23.72 2.36
N GLN A 159 9.35 -22.87 2.75
CA GLN A 159 10.57 -23.29 3.42
C GLN A 159 10.93 -22.37 4.58
N THR A 160 11.72 -22.92 5.50
CA THR A 160 12.41 -22.15 6.54
C THR A 160 13.91 -22.50 6.56
N VAL A 161 14.69 -21.79 7.38
CA VAL A 161 16.10 -22.10 7.61
C VAL A 161 16.22 -23.06 8.79
N ASN A 162 17.05 -24.10 8.64
CA ASN A 162 17.41 -24.96 9.77
C ASN A 162 18.31 -24.18 10.74
N ASN A 163 17.75 -23.83 11.91
CA ASN A 163 18.41 -23.04 12.96
C ASN A 163 18.79 -23.88 14.19
N GLU A 164 19.06 -25.18 14.06
CA GLU A 164 19.48 -26.02 15.19
C GLU A 164 20.71 -25.49 15.94
N SER A 165 21.54 -24.71 15.28
CA SER A 165 22.73 -24.10 15.88
C SER A 165 22.46 -22.78 16.61
N GLY A 166 21.24 -22.20 16.51
CA GLY A 166 20.89 -20.88 17.06
C GLY A 166 21.60 -19.69 16.38
N MET A 167 22.36 -19.93 15.28
CA MET A 167 23.13 -18.88 14.60
C MET A 167 22.29 -17.99 13.69
N PHE A 168 21.09 -18.40 13.33
CA PHE A 168 20.24 -17.73 12.32
C PHE A 168 18.95 -17.18 12.93
N GLN A 169 19.03 -16.48 14.07
CA GLN A 169 17.88 -15.93 14.80
C GLN A 169 16.99 -15.01 13.94
N ALA A 170 17.56 -14.33 12.94
CA ALA A 170 16.79 -13.48 12.03
C ALA A 170 15.71 -14.25 11.24
N TYR A 171 15.87 -15.56 11.06
CA TYR A 171 14.92 -16.42 10.34
C TYR A 171 13.92 -17.12 11.26
N GLU A 172 14.02 -16.95 12.56
CA GLU A 172 13.11 -17.61 13.52
C GLU A 172 11.69 -17.07 13.37
N GLY A 173 10.72 -17.98 13.25
CA GLY A 173 9.32 -17.65 13.02
C GLY A 173 9.05 -17.03 11.64
N THR A 174 9.93 -17.28 10.66
CA THR A 174 9.74 -16.82 9.29
C THR A 174 9.58 -17.96 8.30
N GLN A 175 8.79 -17.74 7.27
CA GLN A 175 8.58 -18.63 6.16
C GLN A 175 8.95 -17.92 4.84
N LYS A 176 9.64 -18.61 3.97
CA LYS A 176 9.84 -18.20 2.59
C LYS A 176 8.87 -18.93 1.69
N ILE A 177 8.10 -18.19 0.93
CA ILE A 177 7.23 -18.72 -0.10
C ILE A 177 7.87 -18.42 -1.46
N GLY A 178 8.11 -19.44 -2.24
CA GLY A 178 8.72 -19.32 -3.56
C GLY A 178 8.10 -20.26 -4.56
N GLU A 179 8.44 -20.07 -5.83
CA GLU A 179 7.96 -20.90 -6.93
C GLU A 179 9.07 -21.73 -7.57
N ALA A 180 8.67 -22.87 -8.13
CA ALA A 180 9.50 -23.72 -8.96
C ALA A 180 8.70 -24.20 -10.18
N THR A 181 9.43 -24.65 -11.21
CA THR A 181 8.83 -25.24 -12.40
C THR A 181 9.07 -26.75 -12.39
N ALA A 182 8.03 -27.54 -12.55
CA ALA A 182 8.16 -29.00 -12.72
C ALA A 182 8.41 -29.36 -14.18
N PRO A 183 9.25 -30.37 -14.46
CA PRO A 183 9.41 -30.88 -15.82
C PRO A 183 8.11 -31.47 -16.34
N ASP A 184 7.89 -31.34 -17.63
CA ASP A 184 6.64 -31.74 -18.30
C ASP A 184 6.57 -33.23 -18.67
N ASP A 185 7.64 -34.01 -18.41
CA ASP A 185 7.90 -35.28 -19.07
C ASP A 185 7.31 -36.52 -18.40
N ASP A 186 6.70 -36.43 -17.20
CA ASP A 186 6.24 -37.60 -16.44
C ASP A 186 4.73 -37.61 -16.20
N PHE A 187 4.01 -38.40 -16.98
CA PHE A 187 2.57 -38.61 -16.85
C PHE A 187 2.16 -39.57 -15.69
N GLU A 188 3.10 -40.34 -15.13
CA GLU A 188 2.84 -41.33 -14.06
C GLU A 188 3.27 -40.83 -12.65
N VAL A 189 3.46 -39.56 -12.47
CA VAL A 189 3.97 -38.99 -11.22
C VAL A 189 2.86 -38.62 -10.26
N ASP A 190 3.09 -38.82 -8.97
CA ASP A 190 2.19 -38.35 -7.92
C ASP A 190 2.26 -36.82 -7.77
N TRP A 191 1.21 -36.14 -8.25
CA TRP A 191 1.04 -34.70 -8.19
C TRP A 191 0.30 -34.23 -6.92
N SER A 192 0.09 -35.11 -5.96
CA SER A 192 -0.55 -34.74 -4.70
C SER A 192 0.33 -33.75 -3.91
N PRO A 193 -0.29 -32.85 -3.12
CA PRO A 193 0.46 -31.91 -2.29
C PRO A 193 1.48 -32.64 -1.42
N ASN A 194 2.71 -32.11 -1.40
CA ASN A 194 3.83 -32.62 -0.61
C ASN A 194 4.32 -34.04 -0.97
N SER A 195 3.97 -34.55 -2.15
CA SER A 195 4.49 -35.82 -2.67
C SER A 195 6.03 -35.82 -2.78
N GLU A 196 6.65 -37.00 -2.79
CA GLU A 196 8.11 -37.15 -2.88
C GLU A 196 8.65 -36.48 -4.16
N PHE A 197 7.93 -36.60 -5.27
CA PHE A 197 8.30 -35.94 -6.53
C PHE A 197 8.29 -34.43 -6.40
N LEU A 198 7.19 -33.82 -5.92
CA LEU A 198 7.11 -32.37 -5.74
C LEU A 198 8.17 -31.86 -4.76
N ARG A 199 8.41 -32.58 -3.68
CA ARG A 199 9.49 -32.25 -2.73
C ARG A 199 10.87 -32.28 -3.38
N THR A 200 11.13 -33.24 -4.27
CA THR A 200 12.39 -33.32 -5.00
C THR A 200 12.59 -32.11 -5.92
N VAL A 201 11.55 -31.72 -6.66
CA VAL A 201 11.58 -30.54 -7.55
C VAL A 201 11.76 -29.26 -6.74
N GLY A 202 10.99 -29.06 -5.68
CA GLY A 202 11.09 -27.90 -4.78
C GLY A 202 12.47 -27.80 -4.13
N ALA A 203 12.98 -28.92 -3.58
CA ALA A 203 14.29 -28.98 -2.96
C ALA A 203 15.43 -28.68 -3.96
N ARG A 204 15.33 -29.12 -5.23
CA ARG A 204 16.28 -28.79 -6.28
C ARG A 204 16.34 -27.28 -6.51
N ARG A 205 15.20 -26.63 -6.61
CA ARG A 205 15.10 -25.17 -6.79
C ARG A 205 15.71 -24.43 -5.61
N ILE A 206 15.37 -24.83 -4.38
CA ILE A 206 15.89 -24.22 -3.16
C ILE A 206 17.42 -24.36 -3.07
N ASN A 207 17.96 -25.55 -3.39
CA ASN A 207 19.39 -25.79 -3.37
C ASN A 207 20.18 -24.86 -4.31
N GLN A 208 19.60 -24.42 -5.42
CA GLN A 208 20.27 -23.53 -6.37
C GLN A 208 20.72 -22.20 -5.73
N TYR A 209 19.94 -21.66 -4.80
CA TYR A 209 20.27 -20.38 -4.15
C TYR A 209 20.72 -20.52 -2.70
N MET A 210 20.22 -21.49 -1.93
CA MET A 210 20.61 -21.68 -0.52
C MET A 210 22.01 -22.24 -0.38
N LYS A 211 22.43 -23.11 -1.29
CA LYS A 211 23.82 -23.65 -1.31
C LYS A 211 24.84 -22.52 -1.49
N THR A 212 24.53 -21.54 -2.33
CA THR A 212 25.40 -20.37 -2.54
C THR A 212 25.46 -19.49 -1.29
N ALA A 213 24.38 -19.41 -0.53
CA ALA A 213 24.30 -18.65 0.72
C ALA A 213 24.89 -19.41 1.94
N GLY A 214 25.27 -20.69 1.78
CA GLY A 214 25.79 -21.52 2.89
C GLY A 214 24.76 -21.86 3.96
N LEU A 215 23.47 -21.71 3.67
CA LEU A 215 22.38 -21.95 4.60
C LEU A 215 21.74 -23.32 4.39
N LYS A 216 21.47 -24.05 5.47
CA LYS A 216 20.64 -25.26 5.43
C LYS A 216 19.17 -24.87 5.50
N PHE A 217 18.34 -25.44 4.62
CA PHE A 217 16.89 -25.18 4.59
C PHE A 217 16.10 -26.41 5.06
N VAL A 218 14.87 -26.15 5.47
CA VAL A 218 13.83 -27.15 5.66
C VAL A 218 12.70 -26.84 4.67
N LEU A 219 12.44 -27.76 3.73
CA LEU A 219 11.27 -27.69 2.87
C LEU A 219 10.07 -28.22 3.64
N GLU A 220 9.16 -27.33 4.05
CA GLU A 220 8.02 -27.68 4.89
C GLU A 220 6.80 -28.10 4.07
N TRP A 221 6.55 -27.42 2.93
CA TRP A 221 5.42 -27.72 2.07
C TRP A 221 5.72 -27.46 0.60
N VAL A 222 5.05 -28.20 -0.28
CA VAL A 222 5.09 -27.98 -1.73
C VAL A 222 3.83 -28.50 -2.39
N GLU A 223 3.23 -27.74 -3.28
CA GLU A 223 2.05 -28.16 -4.04
C GLU A 223 1.98 -27.46 -5.41
N LEU A 224 1.07 -27.95 -6.28
CA LEU A 224 0.81 -27.31 -7.57
C LEU A 224 0.17 -25.93 -7.38
N ALA A 225 0.72 -24.94 -8.09
CA ALA A 225 0.21 -23.56 -8.13
C ALA A 225 -0.95 -23.41 -9.14
N TRP A 226 -1.99 -24.21 -8.99
CA TRP A 226 -3.09 -24.30 -9.95
C TRP A 226 -4.42 -23.81 -9.36
N LYS A 227 -5.06 -22.83 -10.02
CA LYS A 227 -6.41 -22.34 -9.72
C LYS A 227 -7.44 -23.17 -10.49
N LYS A 228 -8.20 -24.02 -9.81
CA LYS A 228 -9.22 -24.86 -10.46
C LYS A 228 -10.37 -24.04 -11.06
N SER A 229 -10.72 -22.92 -10.44
CA SER A 229 -11.84 -22.06 -10.84
C SER A 229 -11.60 -21.37 -12.18
N THR A 230 -10.40 -20.88 -12.40
CA THR A 230 -10.00 -20.16 -13.64
C THR A 230 -9.20 -21.02 -14.60
N LYS A 231 -8.76 -22.23 -14.17
CA LYS A 231 -7.87 -23.13 -14.92
C LYS A 231 -6.56 -22.44 -15.33
N THR A 232 -5.96 -21.68 -14.41
CA THR A 232 -4.71 -20.93 -14.61
C THR A 232 -3.69 -21.27 -13.56
N TRP A 233 -2.40 -21.15 -13.93
CA TRP A 233 -1.29 -21.16 -12.99
C TRP A 233 -1.21 -19.82 -12.29
N PHE A 234 -0.79 -19.82 -11.03
CA PHE A 234 -0.50 -18.62 -10.26
C PHE A 234 0.95 -18.63 -9.81
N HIS A 235 1.45 -17.48 -9.39
CA HIS A 235 2.83 -17.26 -8.98
C HIS A 235 2.95 -17.08 -7.46
N ASP A 236 4.17 -17.20 -6.93
CA ASP A 236 4.48 -16.90 -5.53
C ASP A 236 4.09 -15.45 -5.15
N HIS A 237 4.24 -14.52 -6.09
CA HIS A 237 3.80 -13.14 -5.92
C HIS A 237 2.31 -13.01 -5.55
N ASP A 238 1.43 -13.83 -6.11
CA ASP A 238 0.00 -13.84 -5.76
C ASP A 238 -0.18 -14.21 -4.27
N VAL A 239 0.61 -15.17 -3.77
CA VAL A 239 0.58 -15.57 -2.36
C VAL A 239 1.16 -14.47 -1.48
N HIS A 240 2.25 -13.82 -1.92
CA HIS A 240 2.85 -12.69 -1.22
C HIS A 240 1.85 -11.53 -1.08
N GLU A 241 1.07 -11.25 -2.11
CA GLU A 241 0.04 -10.20 -2.04
C GLU A 241 -1.08 -10.56 -1.04
N VAL A 242 -1.53 -11.83 -1.00
CA VAL A 242 -2.49 -12.29 0.02
C VAL A 242 -1.94 -12.07 1.43
N LEU A 243 -0.69 -12.45 1.69
CA LEU A 243 -0.05 -12.26 2.99
C LEU A 243 0.06 -10.78 3.38
N LYS A 244 0.52 -9.94 2.46
CA LYS A 244 0.60 -8.47 2.68
C LYS A 244 -0.76 -7.86 2.97
N ARG A 245 -1.77 -8.19 2.17
CA ARG A 245 -3.14 -7.70 2.35
C ARG A 245 -3.76 -8.18 3.66
N SER A 246 -3.30 -9.29 4.19
CA SER A 246 -3.68 -9.83 5.50
C SER A 246 -2.88 -9.24 6.67
N GLY A 247 -2.01 -8.26 6.42
CA GLY A 247 -1.22 -7.58 7.46
C GLY A 247 0.01 -8.34 7.94
N ILE A 248 0.39 -9.45 7.26
CA ILE A 248 1.57 -10.24 7.60
C ILE A 248 2.82 -9.51 7.12
N LYS A 249 3.68 -9.14 8.06
CA LYS A 249 4.86 -8.31 7.81
C LYS A 249 6.04 -9.14 7.32
N LYS A 250 6.90 -8.51 6.54
CA LYS A 250 8.23 -9.03 6.24
C LYS A 250 9.15 -8.84 7.45
N PRO A 251 10.14 -9.74 7.65
CA PRO A 251 11.14 -9.54 8.69
C PRO A 251 11.97 -8.28 8.42
N GLU A 252 12.18 -7.45 9.44
CA GLU A 252 12.93 -6.20 9.31
C GLU A 252 14.43 -6.41 9.02
N LEU A 253 14.95 -7.57 9.43
CA LEU A 253 16.38 -7.90 9.31
C LEU A 253 16.74 -8.69 8.04
N LEU A 254 15.76 -9.04 7.20
CA LEU A 254 15.99 -9.84 5.99
C LEU A 254 15.65 -9.01 4.75
N ASP A 255 16.64 -8.65 3.99
CA ASP A 255 16.53 -7.96 2.69
C ASP A 255 15.96 -8.85 1.57
N GLY A 256 15.04 -9.73 1.87
CA GLY A 256 14.43 -10.65 0.91
C GLY A 256 12.96 -10.35 0.67
N SER A 257 12.56 -10.26 -0.60
CA SER A 257 11.16 -10.00 -0.98
C SER A 257 10.21 -11.14 -0.67
N GLU A 258 10.70 -12.36 -0.43
CA GLU A 258 9.94 -13.60 -0.39
C GLU A 258 9.80 -14.19 1.03
N TRP A 259 10.41 -13.55 2.05
CA TRP A 259 10.30 -13.95 3.45
C TRP A 259 9.19 -13.21 4.18
N PHE A 260 8.43 -13.93 5.01
CA PHE A 260 7.33 -13.39 5.81
C PHE A 260 7.41 -13.89 7.25
N LYS A 261 7.06 -13.04 8.21
CA LYS A 261 6.95 -13.42 9.63
C LYS A 261 5.62 -14.12 9.85
N THR A 262 5.61 -15.43 9.65
CA THR A 262 4.40 -16.26 9.67
C THR A 262 4.75 -17.72 9.99
N ASP A 263 3.75 -18.50 10.36
CA ASP A 263 3.84 -19.94 10.54
C ASP A 263 3.43 -20.72 9.26
N LEU A 264 3.66 -22.03 9.26
CA LEU A 264 3.37 -22.91 8.14
C LEU A 264 1.88 -22.93 7.78
N ASP A 265 0.99 -22.99 8.78
CA ASP A 265 -0.45 -23.14 8.53
C ASP A 265 -1.02 -21.87 7.92
N THR A 266 -0.61 -20.70 8.39
CA THR A 266 -0.96 -19.40 7.81
C THR A 266 -0.44 -19.28 6.36
N ALA A 267 0.79 -19.72 6.10
CA ALA A 267 1.34 -19.70 4.73
C ALA A 267 0.57 -20.66 3.79
N LYS A 268 0.15 -21.84 4.26
CA LYS A 268 -0.71 -22.77 3.51
C LYS A 268 -2.09 -22.19 3.24
N GLU A 269 -2.69 -21.51 4.23
CA GLU A 269 -3.98 -20.85 4.05
C GLU A 269 -3.89 -19.70 3.01
N ALA A 270 -2.75 -19.01 2.93
CA ALA A 270 -2.52 -18.01 1.89
C ALA A 270 -2.47 -18.63 0.47
N ILE A 271 -1.83 -19.80 0.32
CA ILE A 271 -1.85 -20.54 -0.96
C ILE A 271 -3.29 -20.94 -1.30
N LYS A 272 -4.04 -21.45 -0.32
CA LYS A 272 -5.45 -21.82 -0.49
C LYS A 272 -6.32 -20.61 -0.88
N ALA A 273 -6.11 -19.46 -0.24
CA ALA A 273 -6.81 -18.23 -0.58
C ALA A 273 -6.63 -17.85 -2.05
N VAL A 274 -5.38 -17.91 -2.57
CA VAL A 274 -5.11 -17.68 -4.00
C VAL A 274 -5.87 -18.66 -4.88
N LYS A 275 -5.89 -19.96 -4.52
CA LYS A 275 -6.62 -21.00 -5.28
C LYS A 275 -8.13 -20.77 -5.32
N GLU A 276 -8.68 -20.18 -4.25
CA GLU A 276 -10.10 -19.84 -4.11
C GLU A 276 -10.44 -18.46 -4.69
N GLY A 277 -9.44 -17.70 -5.17
CA GLY A 277 -9.62 -16.36 -5.71
C GLY A 277 -9.83 -15.27 -4.66
N ARG A 278 -9.52 -15.56 -3.38
CA ARG A 278 -9.54 -14.58 -2.29
C ARG A 278 -8.27 -13.72 -2.35
N SER A 279 -8.39 -12.44 -2.05
CA SER A 279 -7.28 -11.49 -2.04
C SER A 279 -6.67 -11.29 -0.65
N ALA A 280 -7.26 -11.86 0.40
CA ALA A 280 -6.75 -11.85 1.77
C ALA A 280 -7.15 -13.13 2.52
N LEU A 281 -6.53 -13.38 3.68
CA LEU A 281 -6.94 -14.44 4.61
C LEU A 281 -8.25 -14.03 5.29
N GLN A 282 -9.08 -15.01 5.61
CA GLN A 282 -10.29 -14.78 6.43
C GLN A 282 -9.92 -14.32 7.85
N THR A 283 -8.83 -14.89 8.39
CA THR A 283 -8.26 -14.44 9.66
C THR A 283 -7.17 -13.43 9.36
N ILE A 284 -7.42 -12.16 9.67
CA ILE A 284 -6.41 -11.12 9.63
C ILE A 284 -5.40 -11.43 10.73
N ALA A 285 -4.10 -11.45 10.39
CA ALA A 285 -3.05 -11.71 11.36
C ALA A 285 -3.16 -10.70 12.52
N GLU A 286 -3.63 -11.19 13.64
CA GLU A 286 -3.78 -10.42 14.86
C GLU A 286 -2.45 -10.36 15.61
N THR A 287 -1.98 -9.14 15.86
CA THR A 287 -1.37 -8.86 17.15
C THR A 287 -2.53 -8.71 18.14
N ALA A 288 -3.18 -9.84 18.49
CA ALA A 288 -4.32 -9.80 19.38
C ALA A 288 -3.88 -9.27 20.75
N PRO A 289 -4.52 -8.22 21.26
CA PRO A 289 -4.33 -7.86 22.64
C PRO A 289 -4.79 -9.04 23.51
N THR A 290 -4.01 -9.39 24.50
CA THR A 290 -4.33 -10.45 25.46
C THR A 290 -5.47 -10.06 26.42
N TYR A 291 -6.07 -8.87 26.23
CA TYR A 291 -7.15 -8.31 27.06
C TYR A 291 -8.34 -7.88 26.21
N GLU A 292 -9.52 -7.99 26.77
CA GLU A 292 -10.76 -7.52 26.18
C GLU A 292 -10.80 -5.97 26.18
N ILE A 293 -11.11 -5.37 25.03
CA ILE A 293 -11.25 -3.93 24.93
C ILE A 293 -12.57 -3.52 25.60
N LYS A 294 -12.47 -2.75 26.69
CA LYS A 294 -13.62 -2.15 27.37
C LYS A 294 -13.73 -0.67 26.96
N LEU A 295 -14.90 -0.28 26.49
CA LEU A 295 -15.15 1.12 26.18
C LEU A 295 -15.24 1.94 27.48
N ARG A 296 -14.82 3.20 27.40
CA ARG A 296 -15.02 4.16 28.46
C ARG A 296 -16.46 4.72 28.42
N PRO A 297 -16.99 5.25 29.55
CA PRO A 297 -18.38 5.74 29.61
C PRO A 297 -18.75 6.77 28.53
N GLU A 298 -17.83 7.67 28.19
CA GLU A 298 -18.05 8.64 27.13
C GLU A 298 -18.16 8.01 25.74
N GLN A 299 -17.45 6.90 25.50
CA GLN A 299 -17.53 6.16 24.24
C GLN A 299 -18.88 5.45 24.11
N GLU A 300 -19.37 4.84 25.20
CA GLU A 300 -20.70 4.24 25.27
C GLU A 300 -21.81 5.29 25.08
N ASN A 301 -21.63 6.48 25.68
CA ASN A 301 -22.55 7.60 25.52
C ASN A 301 -22.60 8.11 24.07
N ALA A 302 -21.45 8.16 23.37
CA ALA A 302 -21.40 8.52 21.96
C ALA A 302 -22.20 7.54 21.10
N ILE A 303 -22.04 6.25 21.34
CA ILE A 303 -22.80 5.20 20.65
C ILE A 303 -24.29 5.36 20.93
N THR A 304 -24.68 5.48 22.19
CA THR A 304 -26.08 5.59 22.60
C THR A 304 -26.74 6.80 21.96
N LYS A 305 -26.11 7.98 22.02
CA LYS A 305 -26.62 9.19 21.38
C LYS A 305 -26.77 9.00 19.86
N THR A 306 -25.77 8.37 19.22
CA THR A 306 -25.82 8.12 17.77
C THR A 306 -26.97 7.21 17.38
N LYS A 307 -27.22 6.13 18.14
CA LYS A 307 -28.37 5.24 17.94
C LYS A 307 -29.68 5.98 18.02
N ASP A 308 -29.84 6.87 19.00
CA ASP A 308 -31.07 7.64 19.18
C ASP A 308 -31.29 8.68 18.08
N VAL A 309 -30.23 9.34 17.62
CA VAL A 309 -30.28 10.27 16.48
C VAL A 309 -30.63 9.52 15.20
N PHE A 310 -30.02 8.37 14.94
CA PHE A 310 -30.24 7.60 13.73
C PHE A 310 -31.66 6.99 13.60
N LYS A 311 -32.45 6.97 14.67
CA LYS A 311 -33.88 6.63 14.60
C LYS A 311 -34.72 7.72 13.89
N LYS A 312 -34.27 8.98 13.91
CA LYS A 312 -35.01 10.13 13.41
C LYS A 312 -34.33 10.87 12.26
N LYS A 313 -32.99 10.89 12.25
CA LYS A 313 -32.13 11.61 11.31
C LYS A 313 -31.10 10.66 10.71
N ASN A 314 -30.44 11.07 9.64
CA ASN A 314 -29.46 10.23 8.97
C ASN A 314 -28.01 10.69 9.17
N ASN A 315 -27.77 11.87 9.73
CA ASN A 315 -26.46 12.45 9.90
C ASN A 315 -26.13 12.66 11.38
N MET A 316 -24.90 12.36 11.77
CA MET A 316 -24.36 12.55 13.11
C MET A 316 -22.91 13.02 13.05
N LEU A 317 -22.54 13.98 13.89
CA LEU A 317 -21.17 14.47 14.04
C LEU A 317 -20.61 14.09 15.42
N TRP A 318 -19.44 13.46 15.45
CA TRP A 318 -18.64 13.32 16.68
C TRP A 318 -17.55 14.39 16.70
N ASN A 319 -17.79 15.44 17.49
CA ASN A 319 -16.78 16.40 17.90
C ASN A 319 -15.99 15.81 19.06
N ALA A 320 -15.05 14.91 18.75
CA ALA A 320 -14.31 14.18 19.75
C ALA A 320 -12.82 14.33 19.53
N LYS A 321 -12.13 14.90 20.53
CA LYS A 321 -10.69 15.18 20.48
C LYS A 321 -9.84 13.95 20.13
N MET A 322 -8.59 14.17 19.75
CA MET A 322 -7.61 13.09 19.55
C MET A 322 -7.51 12.21 20.81
N ARG A 323 -7.27 10.91 20.63
CA ARG A 323 -7.21 9.87 21.69
C ARG A 323 -8.54 9.57 22.38
N PHE A 324 -9.64 10.11 21.89
CA PHE A 324 -10.98 9.65 22.30
C PHE A 324 -11.17 8.15 21.99
N GLY A 325 -10.59 7.65 20.92
CA GLY A 325 -10.77 6.28 20.42
C GLY A 325 -11.89 6.19 19.39
N LYS A 326 -12.07 7.23 18.58
CA LYS A 326 -13.11 7.33 17.53
C LYS A 326 -13.24 6.05 16.72
N THR A 327 -12.11 5.50 16.25
CA THR A 327 -12.05 4.30 15.42
C THR A 327 -12.64 3.07 16.12
N LEU A 328 -12.20 2.76 17.35
CA LEU A 328 -12.70 1.61 18.12
C LEU A 328 -14.19 1.79 18.48
N THR A 329 -14.56 3.00 18.87
CA THR A 329 -15.96 3.32 19.22
C THR A 329 -16.89 3.20 18.01
N SER A 330 -16.43 3.59 16.82
CA SER A 330 -17.19 3.43 15.57
C SER A 330 -17.34 1.96 15.18
N LEU A 331 -16.30 1.15 15.35
CA LEU A 331 -16.39 -0.30 15.11
C LEU A 331 -17.35 -0.98 16.08
N GLN A 332 -17.39 -0.53 17.35
CA GLN A 332 -18.39 -1.03 18.29
C GLN A 332 -19.82 -0.64 17.87
N LEU A 333 -20.04 0.60 17.41
CA LEU A 333 -21.33 1.02 16.87
C LEU A 333 -21.76 0.13 15.69
N ILE A 334 -20.82 -0.23 14.80
CA ILE A 334 -21.08 -1.13 13.67
C ILE A 334 -21.54 -2.50 14.15
N LYS A 335 -20.87 -3.08 15.15
CA LYS A 335 -21.24 -4.37 15.77
C LYS A 335 -22.63 -4.31 16.41
N ASP A 336 -22.86 -3.31 17.22
CA ASP A 336 -24.11 -3.15 17.98
C ASP A 336 -25.34 -3.02 17.07
N GLU A 337 -25.23 -2.23 15.99
CA GLU A 337 -26.31 -2.00 15.03
C GLU A 337 -26.33 -3.03 13.89
N LYS A 338 -25.34 -3.93 13.84
CA LYS A 338 -25.22 -4.99 12.83
C LYS A 338 -25.28 -4.47 11.40
N TYR A 339 -24.63 -3.34 11.13
CA TYR A 339 -24.57 -2.77 9.78
C TYR A 339 -23.90 -3.73 8.81
N GLN A 340 -24.55 -4.03 7.68
CA GLN A 340 -24.10 -5.03 6.74
C GLN A 340 -23.05 -4.50 5.76
N LYS A 341 -23.17 -3.25 5.34
CA LYS A 341 -22.29 -2.61 4.34
C LYS A 341 -21.89 -1.25 4.84
N VAL A 342 -20.61 -1.13 5.22
CA VAL A 342 -20.05 0.10 5.80
C VAL A 342 -18.94 0.62 4.92
N LEU A 343 -19.01 1.91 4.56
CA LEU A 343 -17.97 2.63 3.85
C LEU A 343 -17.26 3.58 4.80
N ILE A 344 -15.94 3.50 4.88
CA ILE A 344 -15.11 4.43 5.63
C ILE A 344 -14.31 5.27 4.64
N MET A 345 -14.48 6.58 4.71
CA MET A 345 -13.80 7.55 3.86
C MET A 345 -12.91 8.46 4.68
N THR A 346 -11.72 8.77 4.16
CA THR A 346 -10.79 9.75 4.76
C THR A 346 -10.05 10.53 3.68
N HIS A 347 -9.52 11.69 4.03
CA HIS A 347 -8.60 12.43 3.16
C HIS A 347 -7.18 11.83 3.14
N ARG A 348 -6.75 11.19 4.23
CA ARG A 348 -5.37 10.70 4.40
C ARG A 348 -5.25 9.21 4.10
N PRO A 349 -4.52 8.81 3.03
CA PRO A 349 -4.32 7.39 2.71
C PRO A 349 -3.68 6.56 3.82
N VAL A 350 -2.82 7.18 4.64
CA VAL A 350 -2.06 6.54 5.73
C VAL A 350 -2.96 6.02 6.87
N VAL A 351 -4.17 6.55 7.01
CA VAL A 351 -5.11 6.17 8.07
C VAL A 351 -5.71 4.77 7.85
N SER A 352 -5.59 4.20 6.64
CA SER A 352 -6.09 2.85 6.35
C SER A 352 -5.49 1.78 7.27
N ASP A 353 -4.23 1.93 7.67
CA ASP A 353 -3.54 0.95 8.50
C ASP A 353 -4.10 0.93 9.93
N SER A 354 -4.43 2.10 10.48
CA SER A 354 -5.02 2.20 11.82
C SER A 354 -6.43 1.60 11.88
N TRP A 355 -7.23 1.74 10.84
CA TRP A 355 -8.55 1.11 10.73
C TRP A 355 -8.45 -0.40 10.59
N PHE A 356 -7.51 -0.88 9.77
CA PHE A 356 -7.23 -2.30 9.61
C PHE A 356 -6.78 -2.95 10.93
N GLU A 357 -5.84 -2.33 11.66
CA GLU A 357 -5.41 -2.80 12.98
C GLU A 357 -6.55 -2.76 14.00
N ALA A 358 -7.37 -1.72 13.97
CA ALA A 358 -8.52 -1.61 14.87
C ALA A 358 -9.57 -2.69 14.58
N PHE A 359 -9.79 -3.03 13.32
CA PHE A 359 -10.66 -4.13 12.91
C PHE A 359 -10.23 -5.46 13.56
N GLY A 360 -8.92 -5.79 13.50
CA GLY A 360 -8.36 -6.96 14.20
C GLY A 360 -8.54 -6.87 15.71
N LYS A 361 -8.11 -5.75 16.35
CA LYS A 361 -8.23 -5.53 17.80
C LYS A 361 -9.66 -5.69 18.31
N MET A 362 -10.65 -5.26 17.53
CA MET A 362 -12.07 -5.39 17.86
C MET A 362 -12.64 -6.77 17.50
N LYS A 363 -11.84 -7.68 16.97
CA LYS A 363 -12.27 -9.03 16.58
C LYS A 363 -13.49 -9.02 15.66
N MET A 364 -13.51 -8.10 14.70
CA MET A 364 -14.66 -7.93 13.80
C MET A 364 -14.87 -9.16 12.91
N ALA A 365 -13.79 -9.88 12.56
CA ALA A 365 -13.86 -11.11 11.78
C ALA A 365 -14.61 -12.22 12.55
N ASP A 366 -14.46 -12.31 13.87
CA ASP A 366 -15.17 -13.29 14.72
C ASP A 366 -16.70 -13.03 14.71
N GLU A 367 -17.12 -11.80 14.46
CA GLU A 367 -18.51 -11.39 14.28
C GLU A 367 -19.00 -11.58 12.83
N GLY A 368 -18.16 -12.15 11.96
CA GLY A 368 -18.47 -12.45 10.56
C GLY A 368 -18.26 -11.30 9.58
N TYR A 369 -17.60 -10.20 9.99
CA TYR A 369 -17.31 -9.08 9.09
C TYR A 369 -16.05 -9.34 8.26
N ASP A 370 -16.11 -9.00 6.97
CA ASP A 370 -14.95 -8.90 6.10
C ASP A 370 -14.46 -7.45 6.04
N PHE A 371 -13.14 -7.26 5.93
CA PHE A 371 -12.53 -5.95 5.72
C PHE A 371 -11.94 -5.86 4.32
N GLY A 372 -12.10 -4.71 3.69
CA GLY A 372 -11.51 -4.44 2.39
C GLY A 372 -11.02 -3.01 2.20
N SER A 373 -10.02 -2.89 1.36
CA SER A 373 -9.51 -1.63 0.82
C SER A 373 -8.77 -1.90 -0.49
N LYS A 374 -8.25 -0.86 -1.13
CA LYS A 374 -7.40 -1.04 -2.30
C LYS A 374 -6.16 -1.89 -1.99
N ASP A 375 -5.54 -1.70 -0.81
CA ASP A 375 -4.21 -2.23 -0.51
C ASP A 375 -4.22 -3.33 0.57
N LYS A 376 -5.32 -3.45 1.34
CA LYS A 376 -5.45 -4.41 2.47
C LYS A 376 -6.83 -5.04 2.51
N GLY A 377 -6.90 -6.24 3.08
CA GLY A 377 -8.13 -7.02 3.14
C GLY A 377 -8.63 -7.44 1.75
N GLU A 378 -9.91 -7.75 1.63
CA GLU A 378 -10.52 -8.15 0.35
C GLU A 378 -10.71 -6.96 -0.60
N ASN A 379 -10.70 -7.24 -1.92
CA ASN A 379 -11.08 -6.24 -2.90
C ASN A 379 -12.61 -6.06 -2.93
N LEU A 380 -13.09 -4.92 -3.45
CA LEU A 380 -14.51 -4.57 -3.44
C LEU A 380 -15.38 -5.57 -4.22
N GLU A 381 -14.87 -6.10 -5.34
CA GLU A 381 -15.57 -7.08 -6.17
C GLU A 381 -15.85 -8.39 -5.42
N ASN A 382 -14.86 -8.89 -4.68
CA ASN A 382 -15.02 -10.09 -3.86
C ASN A 382 -16.03 -9.85 -2.74
N LEU A 383 -15.99 -8.69 -2.07
CA LEU A 383 -16.94 -8.33 -1.03
C LEU A 383 -18.37 -8.18 -1.57
N LYS A 384 -18.55 -7.63 -2.76
CA LYS A 384 -19.86 -7.54 -3.43
C LYS A 384 -20.45 -8.91 -3.78
N ARG A 385 -19.60 -9.88 -4.15
CA ARG A 385 -20.03 -11.26 -4.48
C ARG A 385 -20.29 -12.12 -3.25
N GLY A 386 -19.66 -11.77 -2.13
CA GLY A 386 -19.87 -12.44 -0.84
C GLY A 386 -21.21 -12.11 -0.21
N ASN A 387 -21.61 -12.94 0.76
CA ASN A 387 -22.82 -12.73 1.56
C ASN A 387 -22.53 -12.19 2.97
N SER A 388 -21.25 -12.05 3.33
CA SER A 388 -20.82 -11.55 4.64
C SER A 388 -21.04 -10.04 4.75
N PRO A 389 -21.33 -9.51 5.94
CA PRO A 389 -21.24 -8.08 6.19
C PRO A 389 -19.78 -7.63 6.00
N PHE A 390 -19.59 -6.42 5.50
CA PHE A 390 -18.24 -5.93 5.25
C PHE A 390 -18.05 -4.44 5.53
N ILE A 391 -16.81 -4.09 5.83
CA ILE A 391 -16.33 -2.71 6.01
C ILE A 391 -15.31 -2.43 4.91
N TYR A 392 -15.56 -1.43 4.08
CA TYR A 392 -14.63 -1.03 3.03
C TYR A 392 -14.04 0.36 3.30
N PHE A 393 -12.72 0.43 3.25
CA PHE A 393 -11.98 1.67 3.46
C PHE A 393 -11.48 2.26 2.15
N VAL A 394 -11.69 3.58 1.96
CA VAL A 394 -11.22 4.31 0.79
C VAL A 394 -10.75 5.71 1.15
N SER A 395 -9.67 6.17 0.50
CA SER A 395 -9.25 7.56 0.55
C SER A 395 -9.95 8.36 -0.56
N ILE A 396 -10.51 9.53 -0.22
CA ILE A 396 -11.18 10.43 -1.17
C ILE A 396 -10.22 10.84 -2.31
N GLN A 397 -8.93 10.99 -2.04
CA GLN A 397 -7.93 11.28 -3.06
C GLN A 397 -7.80 10.14 -4.09
N LYS A 398 -7.91 8.89 -3.66
CA LYS A 398 -7.85 7.72 -4.56
C LYS A 398 -9.09 7.62 -5.46
N LEU A 399 -10.23 8.09 -5.01
CA LEU A 399 -11.45 8.20 -5.82
C LEU A 399 -11.28 9.24 -6.95
N ARG A 400 -10.44 10.26 -6.74
CA ARG A 400 -10.15 11.31 -7.71
C ARG A 400 -9.13 10.91 -8.79
N TYR A 401 -8.04 10.21 -8.42
CA TYR A 401 -6.91 9.91 -9.31
C TYR A 401 -7.11 8.69 -10.21
N GLY A 402 -8.14 7.91 -9.98
CA GLY A 402 -8.39 6.67 -10.71
C GLY A 402 -9.11 6.81 -12.05
N GLY A 403 -9.15 7.99 -12.69
CA GLY A 403 -9.66 8.12 -14.05
C GLY A 403 -11.15 8.45 -14.19
N GLY A 404 -11.69 9.32 -13.34
CA GLY A 404 -13.00 9.93 -13.57
C GLY A 404 -14.22 9.10 -13.09
N GLU A 405 -15.35 9.29 -13.72
CA GLU A 405 -16.68 8.78 -13.34
C GLU A 405 -16.76 7.26 -13.07
N THR A 406 -15.87 6.46 -13.63
CA THR A 406 -15.86 4.99 -13.50
C THR A 406 -15.60 4.49 -12.09
N ASN A 407 -14.75 5.14 -11.31
CA ASN A 407 -14.45 4.67 -9.94
C ASN A 407 -15.56 4.99 -8.93
N LEU A 408 -16.34 6.05 -9.16
CA LEU A 408 -17.49 6.38 -8.31
C LEU A 408 -18.66 5.43 -8.58
N ALA A 409 -18.85 4.97 -9.81
CA ALA A 409 -19.93 4.06 -10.19
C ALA A 409 -19.88 2.75 -9.38
N GLU A 410 -18.70 2.18 -9.12
CA GLU A 410 -18.56 0.94 -8.33
C GLU A 410 -19.09 1.08 -6.90
N PHE A 411 -19.01 2.28 -6.32
CA PHE A 411 -19.46 2.58 -4.96
C PHE A 411 -20.93 3.01 -4.93
N SER A 412 -21.41 3.70 -5.96
CA SER A 412 -22.81 4.17 -6.05
C SER A 412 -23.81 3.04 -6.22
N ASP A 413 -23.40 1.91 -6.80
CA ASP A 413 -24.22 0.71 -6.98
C ASP A 413 -24.50 -0.04 -5.66
N ILE A 414 -23.76 0.28 -4.60
CA ILE A 414 -23.88 -0.40 -3.30
C ILE A 414 -24.87 0.34 -2.42
N ASP A 415 -25.78 -0.40 -1.76
CA ASP A 415 -26.66 0.14 -0.73
C ASP A 415 -25.92 0.18 0.61
N TRP A 416 -25.13 1.24 0.81
CA TRP A 416 -24.41 1.46 2.06
C TRP A 416 -25.37 1.71 3.22
N ASN A 417 -25.24 0.95 4.32
CA ASN A 417 -26.01 1.18 5.53
C ASN A 417 -25.44 2.34 6.34
N LEU A 418 -24.11 2.41 6.43
CA LEU A 418 -23.38 3.44 7.14
C LEU A 418 -22.19 3.95 6.32
N ILE A 419 -22.03 5.25 6.25
CA ILE A 419 -20.83 5.91 5.75
C ILE A 419 -20.18 6.62 6.92
N ILE A 420 -18.89 6.36 7.16
CA ILE A 420 -18.09 7.06 8.16
C ILE A 420 -17.10 7.95 7.44
N ILE A 421 -17.04 9.23 7.79
CA ILE A 421 -16.07 10.19 7.26
C ILE A 421 -15.10 10.52 8.38
N ASP A 422 -13.88 10.00 8.28
CA ASP A 422 -12.83 10.23 9.27
C ASP A 422 -12.02 11.49 8.94
N GLU A 423 -11.67 12.29 9.95
CA GLU A 423 -11.09 13.63 9.84
C GLU A 423 -11.91 14.56 8.93
N ALA A 424 -13.21 14.58 9.15
CA ALA A 424 -14.19 15.29 8.32
C ALA A 424 -13.85 16.77 8.09
N HIS A 425 -13.21 17.44 9.05
CA HIS A 425 -12.80 18.85 8.96
C HIS A 425 -11.74 19.12 7.85
N GLU A 426 -10.99 18.11 7.43
CA GLU A 426 -10.00 18.27 6.36
C GLU A 426 -10.62 18.20 4.96
N GLY A 427 -11.81 17.64 4.84
CA GLY A 427 -12.35 17.21 3.56
C GLY A 427 -13.71 17.71 3.14
N THR A 428 -14.58 18.03 4.08
CA THR A 428 -15.98 18.38 3.76
C THR A 428 -16.14 19.77 3.14
N GLN A 429 -15.10 20.61 3.15
CA GLN A 429 -15.13 21.92 2.47
C GLN A 429 -14.74 21.87 0.99
N THR A 430 -14.36 20.72 0.46
CA THR A 430 -14.09 20.62 -0.97
C THR A 430 -15.36 20.17 -1.69
N GLU A 431 -15.76 20.88 -2.74
CA GLU A 431 -16.82 20.48 -3.68
C GLU A 431 -16.73 18.99 -4.05
N LEU A 432 -15.52 18.44 -3.99
CA LEU A 432 -15.24 17.04 -4.29
C LEU A 432 -15.78 16.06 -3.24
N ALA A 433 -15.64 16.37 -1.94
CA ALA A 433 -16.15 15.48 -0.89
C ALA A 433 -17.68 15.41 -0.95
N ASP A 434 -18.33 16.53 -1.21
CA ASP A 434 -19.77 16.59 -1.41
C ASP A 434 -20.21 15.82 -2.66
N VAL A 435 -19.49 15.94 -3.77
CA VAL A 435 -19.75 15.18 -4.99
C VAL A 435 -19.65 13.67 -4.73
N VAL A 436 -18.58 13.23 -4.05
CA VAL A 436 -18.39 11.81 -3.71
C VAL A 436 -19.49 11.33 -2.76
N LEU A 437 -19.77 12.08 -1.70
CA LEU A 437 -20.79 11.70 -0.72
C LEU A 437 -22.18 11.61 -1.37
N ASN A 438 -22.54 12.60 -2.17
CA ASN A 438 -23.82 12.62 -2.89
C ASN A 438 -23.95 11.49 -3.93
N ALA A 439 -22.84 11.04 -4.52
CA ALA A 439 -22.84 9.92 -5.46
C ALA A 439 -23.05 8.57 -4.77
N VAL A 440 -22.55 8.38 -3.54
CA VAL A 440 -22.60 7.09 -2.82
C VAL A 440 -23.70 6.99 -1.76
N LYS A 441 -24.20 8.13 -1.27
CA LYS A 441 -25.25 8.21 -0.25
C LYS A 441 -26.62 7.98 -0.89
N LYS A 442 -27.43 7.10 -0.28
CA LYS A 442 -28.83 6.88 -0.63
C LYS A 442 -29.74 7.37 0.51
N GLU A 443 -31.05 7.43 0.26
CA GLU A 443 -32.05 7.99 1.20
C GLU A 443 -31.98 7.39 2.62
N LYS A 444 -31.70 6.08 2.72
CA LYS A 444 -31.62 5.36 4.01
C LYS A 444 -30.20 5.26 4.59
N THR A 445 -29.21 5.73 3.88
CA THR A 445 -27.81 5.66 4.32
C THR A 445 -27.59 6.56 5.53
N LYS A 446 -27.02 6.02 6.60
CA LYS A 446 -26.57 6.78 7.75
C LYS A 446 -25.18 7.35 7.49
N VAL A 447 -24.93 8.56 7.97
CA VAL A 447 -23.63 9.24 7.83
C VAL A 447 -23.13 9.64 9.20
N LEU A 448 -21.94 9.17 9.58
CA LEU A 448 -21.25 9.52 10.80
C LEU A 448 -19.97 10.26 10.46
N GLU A 449 -19.87 11.51 10.82
CA GLU A 449 -18.66 12.31 10.66
C GLU A 449 -17.86 12.34 11.96
N LEU A 450 -16.54 12.07 11.83
CA LEU A 450 -15.60 12.05 12.95
C LEU A 450 -14.61 13.21 12.79
N SER A 451 -14.50 14.05 13.80
CA SER A 451 -13.54 15.16 13.79
C SER A 451 -13.05 15.49 15.19
N GLY A 452 -11.77 15.88 15.28
CA GLY A 452 -11.19 16.43 16.52
C GLY A 452 -11.32 17.96 16.61
N THR A 453 -11.55 18.62 15.47
CA THR A 453 -11.59 20.10 15.33
C THR A 453 -12.66 20.51 14.29
N PRO A 454 -13.94 20.22 14.53
CA PRO A 454 -14.98 20.41 13.52
C PRO A 454 -15.52 21.85 13.44
N PHE A 455 -14.71 22.87 13.71
CA PHE A 455 -15.17 24.27 13.81
C PHE A 455 -15.93 24.76 12.57
N ASN A 456 -15.60 24.24 11.41
CA ASN A 456 -16.25 24.57 10.13
C ASN A 456 -17.47 23.69 9.81
N LEU A 457 -17.77 22.69 10.64
CA LEU A 457 -18.87 21.74 10.43
C LEU A 457 -20.04 21.96 11.40
N LEU A 458 -19.78 22.58 12.56
CA LEU A 458 -20.76 22.70 13.64
C LEU A 458 -22.06 23.35 13.19
N ASP A 459 -22.00 24.36 12.32
CA ASP A 459 -23.17 25.08 11.83
C ASP A 459 -24.04 24.27 10.86
N GLN A 460 -23.57 23.11 10.40
CA GLN A 460 -24.30 22.22 9.49
C GLN A 460 -25.16 21.19 10.22
N TYR A 461 -25.05 21.12 11.54
CA TYR A 461 -25.72 20.12 12.37
C TYR A 461 -26.56 20.78 13.44
N ASP A 462 -27.72 20.20 13.73
CA ASP A 462 -28.50 20.56 14.91
C ASP A 462 -27.78 20.05 16.19
N GLU A 463 -28.00 20.70 17.34
CA GLU A 463 -27.30 20.34 18.60
C GLU A 463 -27.52 18.87 19.02
N ASP A 464 -28.68 18.29 18.72
CA ASP A 464 -28.96 16.89 18.99
C ASP A 464 -28.13 15.92 18.14
N GLN A 465 -27.65 16.36 16.96
CA GLN A 465 -26.81 15.60 16.05
C GLN A 465 -25.31 15.70 16.34
N ILE A 466 -24.90 16.48 17.33
CA ILE A 466 -23.49 16.65 17.69
C ILE A 466 -23.20 15.95 19.01
N TYR A 467 -22.28 15.00 19.02
CA TYR A 467 -21.71 14.49 20.26
C TYR A 467 -20.37 15.17 20.51
N THR A 468 -20.21 15.81 21.67
CA THR A 468 -18.98 16.52 22.01
C THR A 468 -18.22 15.81 23.13
N TRP A 469 -16.91 15.63 22.93
CA TRP A 469 -15.95 15.22 23.95
C TRP A 469 -14.65 16.02 23.77
N ASP A 470 -14.54 17.07 24.53
CA ASP A 470 -13.41 18.00 24.46
C ASP A 470 -12.34 17.72 25.53
N TYR A 471 -11.29 18.54 25.52
CA TYR A 471 -10.17 18.43 26.45
C TYR A 471 -10.61 18.67 27.91
N THR A 472 -11.50 19.64 28.15
CA THR A 472 -11.98 19.98 29.50
C THR A 472 -12.78 18.83 30.09
N MET A 473 -13.67 18.23 29.28
CA MET A 473 -14.43 17.05 29.67
C MET A 473 -13.53 15.88 30.04
N GLU A 474 -12.49 15.63 29.25
CA GLU A 474 -11.53 14.55 29.49
C GLU A 474 -10.74 14.76 30.79
N GLN A 475 -10.21 15.95 31.02
CA GLN A 475 -9.47 16.24 32.25
C GLN A 475 -10.37 16.21 33.49
N THR A 476 -11.63 16.64 33.36
CA THR A 476 -12.64 16.52 34.40
C THR A 476 -12.96 15.06 34.72
N ALA A 477 -13.14 14.22 33.69
CA ALA A 477 -13.38 12.78 33.88
C ALA A 477 -12.16 12.08 34.52
N LYS A 478 -10.93 12.43 34.10
CA LYS A 478 -9.70 11.92 34.69
C LYS A 478 -9.61 12.22 36.18
N LEU A 479 -9.86 13.46 36.58
CA LEU A 479 -9.85 13.87 37.97
C LEU A 479 -10.97 13.20 38.78
N LYS A 480 -12.18 13.21 38.25
CA LYS A 480 -13.35 12.62 38.90
C LYS A 480 -13.18 11.12 39.14
N TRP A 481 -12.66 10.37 38.15
CA TRP A 481 -12.39 8.94 38.28
C TRP A 481 -11.45 8.65 39.45
N SER A 482 -10.33 9.38 39.56
CA SER A 482 -9.35 9.20 40.64
C SER A 482 -9.96 9.47 42.03
N LEU A 483 -10.93 10.38 42.12
CA LEU A 483 -11.63 10.68 43.39
C LEU A 483 -12.69 9.65 43.75
N GLU A 484 -13.44 9.16 42.75
CA GLU A 484 -14.56 8.23 42.96
C GLU A 484 -14.11 6.75 43.01
N ASN A 485 -12.95 6.42 42.42
CA ASN A 485 -12.45 5.05 42.30
C ASN A 485 -10.96 4.96 42.72
N PRO A 486 -10.61 5.30 43.97
CA PRO A 486 -9.21 5.40 44.39
C PRO A 486 -8.46 4.06 44.29
N ASP A 487 -9.16 2.92 44.39
CA ASP A 487 -8.57 1.58 44.36
C ASP A 487 -8.60 0.93 42.96
N GLN A 488 -9.05 1.64 41.92
CA GLN A 488 -9.13 1.12 40.55
C GLN A 488 -8.18 1.86 39.62
N PRO A 489 -7.60 1.17 38.63
CA PRO A 489 -6.80 1.84 37.59
C PRO A 489 -7.62 2.92 36.88
N ASN A 490 -7.05 4.10 36.74
CA ASN A 490 -7.72 5.19 36.04
C ASN A 490 -7.60 5.00 34.52
N PRO A 491 -8.71 4.77 33.78
CA PRO A 491 -8.67 4.56 32.33
C PRO A 491 -8.24 5.78 31.53
N TYR A 492 -8.12 6.93 32.17
CA TYR A 492 -7.66 8.18 31.59
C TYR A 492 -6.18 8.49 31.93
N GLU A 493 -5.49 7.63 32.71
CA GLU A 493 -4.13 7.93 33.22
C GLU A 493 -3.13 8.19 32.10
N SER A 494 -3.19 7.41 31.04
CA SER A 494 -2.31 7.55 29.87
C SER A 494 -2.63 8.75 28.98
N LEU A 495 -3.74 9.46 29.22
CA LEU A 495 -4.12 10.62 28.43
C LEU A 495 -3.35 11.87 28.92
N PRO A 496 -2.67 12.60 28.00
CA PRO A 496 -1.78 13.67 28.41
C PRO A 496 -2.52 14.92 28.86
N LYS A 497 -1.91 15.61 29.82
CA LYS A 497 -2.28 16.97 30.19
C LYS A 497 -1.54 17.95 29.26
N VAL A 498 -2.24 18.96 28.78
CA VAL A 498 -1.64 20.08 28.06
C VAL A 498 -1.21 21.13 29.07
N SER A 499 0.07 21.50 29.03
CA SER A 499 0.62 22.65 29.75
C SER A 499 1.10 23.67 28.73
N MET A 500 0.67 24.91 28.87
CA MET A 500 1.05 25.99 27.98
C MET A 500 2.03 26.91 28.72
N TYR A 501 3.18 27.14 28.11
CA TYR A 501 4.18 28.07 28.61
C TYR A 501 4.40 29.16 27.58
N THR A 502 4.50 30.38 28.02
CA THR A 502 4.91 31.52 27.20
C THR A 502 6.20 32.10 27.75
N PHE A 503 7.06 32.54 26.89
CA PHE A 503 8.28 33.23 27.26
C PHE A 503 8.49 34.45 26.37
N GLU A 504 9.12 35.45 26.94
CA GLU A 504 9.37 36.72 26.28
C GLU A 504 10.76 36.70 25.64
N MET A 505 10.80 36.96 24.32
CA MET A 505 12.06 37.10 23.61
C MET A 505 12.64 38.50 23.83
N ARG A 506 13.92 38.60 24.12
CA ARG A 506 14.59 39.88 24.39
C ARG A 506 14.55 40.87 23.21
N ASN A 507 14.58 40.37 22.01
CA ASN A 507 14.63 41.17 20.76
C ASN A 507 13.36 41.11 19.94
N LYS A 508 12.21 40.85 20.58
CA LYS A 508 10.94 40.67 19.83
C LYS A 508 10.58 41.87 18.95
N GLU A 509 10.90 43.10 19.38
CA GLU A 509 10.59 44.33 18.66
C GLU A 509 11.28 44.42 17.29
N LYS A 510 12.46 43.79 17.16
CA LYS A 510 13.20 43.72 15.89
C LYS A 510 12.45 42.88 14.81
N TYR A 511 11.62 41.95 15.25
CA TYR A 511 10.90 40.99 14.39
C TYR A 511 9.37 41.16 14.47
N THR A 512 8.89 42.30 14.89
CA THR A 512 7.47 42.61 15.01
C THR A 512 7.03 43.39 13.79
N ASP A 513 5.97 42.96 13.12
CA ASP A 513 5.37 43.66 12.01
C ASP A 513 4.43 44.80 12.44
N GLU A 514 3.82 45.51 11.45
CA GLU A 514 2.88 46.61 11.70
C GLU A 514 1.65 46.17 12.54
N SER A 515 1.29 44.88 12.49
CA SER A 515 0.22 44.29 13.32
C SER A 515 0.63 43.98 14.76
N LYS A 516 1.90 44.25 15.13
CA LYS A 516 2.54 43.84 16.36
C LYS A 516 2.62 42.31 16.55
N ALA A 517 2.48 41.54 15.51
CA ALA A 517 2.69 40.11 15.52
C ALA A 517 4.17 39.77 15.28
N PHE A 518 4.67 38.72 15.94
CA PHE A 518 6.03 38.26 15.74
C PHE A 518 6.19 37.59 14.38
N ASN A 519 7.14 38.06 13.58
CA ASN A 519 7.41 37.53 12.25
C ASN A 519 8.41 36.38 12.28
N PHE A 520 7.90 35.15 12.41
CA PHE A 520 8.72 33.93 12.40
C PHE A 520 9.52 33.74 11.12
N ARG A 521 9.01 34.17 9.96
CA ARG A 521 9.72 34.03 8.68
C ARG A 521 10.96 34.91 8.66
N GLU A 522 10.87 36.12 9.18
CA GLU A 522 12.02 37.02 9.27
C GLU A 522 13.02 36.52 10.29
N PHE A 523 12.57 36.09 11.47
CA PHE A 523 13.44 35.58 12.52
C PHE A 523 14.29 34.38 12.10
N PHE A 524 13.70 33.45 11.34
CA PHE A 524 14.37 32.26 10.81
C PHE A 524 14.81 32.41 9.35
N HIS A 525 14.88 33.64 8.83
CA HIS A 525 15.25 33.90 7.45
C HIS A 525 16.61 33.27 7.09
N VAL A 526 16.64 32.63 5.92
CA VAL A 526 17.82 31.93 5.38
C VAL A 526 18.27 32.63 4.10
N ASP A 527 19.56 32.92 3.98
CA ASP A 527 20.16 33.50 2.81
C ASP A 527 20.26 32.53 1.62
N ASP A 528 20.77 32.98 0.49
CA ASP A 528 20.94 32.15 -0.71
C ASP A 528 21.94 31.01 -0.54
N ASN A 529 22.81 31.07 0.49
CA ASN A 529 23.79 30.04 0.81
C ASN A 529 23.24 28.98 1.78
N GLY A 530 22.00 29.16 2.25
CA GLY A 530 21.37 28.24 3.20
C GLY A 530 21.74 28.50 4.66
N GLU A 531 22.29 29.67 5.01
CA GLU A 531 22.66 30.04 6.37
C GLU A 531 21.63 31.01 6.97
N LEU A 532 21.37 30.88 8.29
CA LEU A 532 20.47 31.78 9.01
C LEU A 532 21.04 33.21 9.06
N VAL A 533 20.30 34.18 8.51
CA VAL A 533 20.66 35.60 8.50
C VAL A 533 20.77 36.15 9.93
N HIS A 534 19.89 35.71 10.81
CA HIS A 534 19.81 36.13 12.19
C HIS A 534 20.35 35.06 13.17
N LYS A 535 21.42 34.34 12.79
CA LYS A 535 22.00 33.21 13.55
C LYS A 535 22.26 33.56 15.01
N GLU A 536 22.75 34.78 15.27
CA GLU A 536 23.06 35.26 16.65
C GLU A 536 21.78 35.38 17.51
N ASP A 537 20.71 35.94 16.95
CA ASP A 537 19.45 36.11 17.67
C ASP A 537 18.77 34.73 17.92
N VAL A 538 18.87 33.81 16.94
CA VAL A 538 18.37 32.43 17.10
C VAL A 538 19.16 31.66 18.13
N ASN A 539 20.51 31.80 18.18
CA ASN A 539 21.34 31.23 19.23
C ASN A 539 21.00 31.80 20.61
N ALA A 540 20.83 33.12 20.70
CA ALA A 540 20.45 33.77 21.97
C ALA A 540 19.08 33.26 22.47
N PHE A 541 18.14 32.96 21.54
CA PHE A 541 16.88 32.33 21.90
C PHE A 541 17.09 30.90 22.43
N LEU A 542 17.89 30.06 21.75
CA LEU A 542 18.20 28.70 22.20
C LEU A 542 18.92 28.68 23.55
N ASP A 543 19.91 29.57 23.73
CA ASP A 543 20.60 29.72 24.99
C ASP A 543 19.66 30.16 26.13
N ASN A 544 18.71 31.05 25.84
CA ASN A 544 17.76 31.51 26.84
C ASN A 544 16.84 30.39 27.33
N ILE A 545 16.28 29.56 26.41
CA ILE A 545 15.39 28.46 26.79
C ILE A 545 16.11 27.28 27.45
N THR A 546 17.45 27.21 27.34
CA THR A 546 18.29 26.17 27.96
C THR A 546 19.08 26.69 29.19
N ASN A 547 18.92 27.95 29.57
CA ASN A 547 19.68 28.55 30.64
C ASN A 547 19.28 28.02 32.03
N GLN A 548 20.24 27.52 32.80
CA GLN A 548 20.05 26.94 34.12
C GLN A 548 20.22 27.95 35.28
N GLU A 549 20.75 29.14 35.01
CA GLU A 549 21.20 30.07 36.06
C GLU A 549 20.08 30.77 36.85
N ASN A 550 18.85 30.78 36.31
CA ASN A 550 17.70 31.30 37.01
C ASN A 550 16.64 30.23 37.14
N ALA A 551 15.96 30.15 38.28
CA ALA A 551 14.79 29.29 38.47
C ALA A 551 13.65 29.70 37.50
N THR A 552 13.84 29.43 36.23
CA THR A 552 12.95 29.78 35.13
C THR A 552 12.12 28.57 34.74
N ASN A 553 10.90 28.80 34.34
CA ASN A 553 10.04 27.76 33.78
C ASN A 553 10.34 27.48 32.28
N TYR A 554 11.54 27.79 31.82
CA TYR A 554 11.94 27.54 30.45
C TYR A 554 12.04 26.03 30.19
N PRO A 555 11.48 25.55 29.08
CA PRO A 555 11.20 24.14 28.89
C PRO A 555 12.43 23.22 28.84
N PHE A 556 13.62 23.76 28.55
CA PHE A 556 14.87 22.98 28.47
C PHE A 556 15.92 23.41 29.50
N SER A 557 15.54 24.23 30.52
CA SER A 557 16.47 24.85 31.45
C SER A 557 17.09 23.89 32.48
N THR A 558 16.35 22.83 32.84
CA THR A 558 16.83 21.84 33.84
C THR A 558 16.83 20.44 33.24
N GLU A 559 17.67 19.55 33.82
CA GLU A 559 17.67 18.12 33.44
C GLU A 559 16.30 17.48 33.67
N GLN A 560 15.59 17.86 34.73
CA GLN A 560 14.23 17.37 34.97
C GLN A 560 13.28 17.73 33.82
N TYR A 561 13.27 18.99 33.39
CA TYR A 561 12.43 19.42 32.28
C TYR A 561 12.81 18.74 30.95
N ARG A 562 14.11 18.57 30.68
CA ARG A 562 14.58 17.84 29.50
C ARG A 562 14.18 16.37 29.52
N ASN A 563 14.17 15.72 30.68
CA ASN A 563 13.69 14.35 30.85
C ASN A 563 12.18 14.23 30.65
N GLU A 564 11.39 15.26 30.97
CA GLU A 564 9.96 15.31 30.67
C GLU A 564 9.69 15.58 29.18
N LEU A 565 10.54 16.37 28.53
CA LEU A 565 10.44 16.79 27.12
C LEU A 565 11.32 15.94 26.19
N ARG A 566 11.34 14.63 26.36
CA ARG A 566 12.15 13.68 25.54
C ARG A 566 11.85 13.74 24.06
N HIS A 567 10.61 14.09 23.68
CA HIS A 567 10.15 14.22 22.31
C HIS A 567 9.59 15.61 22.09
N THR A 568 10.21 16.36 21.20
CA THR A 568 9.79 17.72 20.85
C THR A 568 9.56 17.84 19.34
N LEU A 569 8.58 18.65 18.96
CA LEU A 569 8.31 18.97 17.56
C LEU A 569 8.51 20.48 17.37
N TRP A 570 9.40 20.84 16.46
CA TRP A 570 9.67 22.21 16.07
C TRP A 570 9.05 22.48 14.70
N LEU A 571 8.12 23.43 14.64
CA LEU A 571 7.48 23.84 13.41
C LEU A 571 8.22 25.05 12.83
N MET A 572 8.82 24.87 11.66
CA MET A 572 9.59 25.89 10.98
C MET A 572 8.78 26.55 9.85
N PRO A 573 9.07 27.82 9.50
CA PRO A 573 8.34 28.53 8.44
C PRO A 573 8.48 27.92 7.04
N GLY A 574 9.55 27.18 6.77
CA GLY A 574 9.81 26.58 5.48
C GLY A 574 10.88 25.48 5.52
N VAL A 575 11.11 24.84 4.37
CA VAL A 575 12.05 23.71 4.22
C VAL A 575 13.51 24.15 4.40
N LYS A 576 13.89 25.31 3.84
CA LYS A 576 15.24 25.87 3.96
C LYS A 576 15.55 26.23 5.41
N GLU A 577 14.59 26.85 6.07
CA GLU A 577 14.68 27.24 7.48
C GLU A 577 14.79 26.00 8.38
N ALA A 578 14.06 24.93 8.10
CA ALA A 578 14.15 23.68 8.85
C ALA A 578 15.56 23.05 8.74
N LYS A 579 16.15 23.02 7.55
CA LYS A 579 17.52 22.50 7.33
C LYS A 579 18.59 23.34 8.03
N ALA A 580 18.49 24.65 7.93
CA ALA A 580 19.42 25.56 8.60
C ALA A 580 19.31 25.47 10.13
N PHE A 581 18.10 25.34 10.64
CA PHE A 581 17.85 25.20 12.06
C PHE A 581 18.29 23.83 12.61
N GLU A 582 18.09 22.73 11.87
CA GLU A 582 18.65 21.42 12.19
C GLU A 582 20.17 21.48 12.39
N LYS A 583 20.89 22.13 11.46
CA LYS A 583 22.34 22.32 11.56
C LYS A 583 22.70 23.07 12.86
N LEU A 584 21.97 24.15 13.16
CA LEU A 584 22.20 24.94 14.36
C LEU A 584 21.92 24.16 15.63
N LEU A 585 20.85 23.37 15.69
CA LEU A 585 20.52 22.52 16.82
C LEU A 585 21.59 21.44 17.08
N ASN A 586 22.13 20.81 16.01
CA ASN A 586 23.21 19.84 16.12
C ASN A 586 24.52 20.47 16.70
N GLU A 587 24.78 21.76 16.41
CA GLU A 587 25.92 22.51 16.94
C GLU A 587 25.68 23.01 18.39
N HIS A 588 24.41 23.07 18.84
CA HIS A 588 24.07 23.64 20.13
C HIS A 588 24.41 22.70 21.28
N ARG A 589 25.00 23.26 22.36
CA ARG A 589 25.54 22.53 23.54
C ARG A 589 24.57 21.60 24.26
N VAL A 590 23.26 21.90 24.27
CA VAL A 590 22.24 21.06 24.90
C VAL A 590 21.58 20.15 23.84
N PHE A 591 21.05 20.74 22.76
CA PHE A 591 20.30 19.99 21.78
C PHE A 591 21.18 18.98 21.02
N GLY A 592 22.39 19.35 20.62
CA GLY A 592 23.30 18.46 19.89
C GLY A 592 23.93 17.35 20.75
N GLN A 593 23.89 17.47 22.09
CA GLN A 593 24.45 16.45 22.98
C GLN A 593 23.39 15.53 23.61
N GLU A 594 22.19 16.07 23.90
CA GLU A 594 21.17 15.36 24.67
C GLU A 594 19.99 14.88 23.80
N TYR A 595 19.87 15.33 22.53
CA TYR A 595 18.75 15.02 21.65
C TYR A 595 19.22 14.42 20.33
N ASN A 596 18.44 13.47 19.79
CA ASN A 596 18.57 13.01 18.42
C ASN A 596 17.69 13.90 17.53
N ILE A 597 18.30 14.71 16.67
CA ILE A 597 17.62 15.68 15.83
C ILE A 597 17.29 15.04 14.48
N VAL A 598 16.01 14.99 14.14
CA VAL A 598 15.53 14.40 12.90
C VAL A 598 14.73 15.42 12.12
N ASN A 599 15.14 15.69 10.90
CA ASN A 599 14.39 16.52 9.97
C ASN A 599 13.40 15.67 9.18
N VAL A 600 12.10 15.98 9.33
CA VAL A 600 11.01 15.23 8.66
C VAL A 600 10.53 15.90 7.38
N VAL A 601 11.26 16.89 6.88
CA VAL A 601 10.93 17.59 5.64
C VAL A 601 11.38 16.73 4.46
N LYS A 602 10.47 16.48 3.50
CA LYS A 602 10.82 15.80 2.25
C LYS A 602 11.83 16.64 1.47
N ASP A 603 12.94 16.01 1.09
CA ASP A 603 13.79 16.57 0.05
C ASP A 603 12.98 16.59 -1.26
N ASP A 604 12.84 17.77 -1.88
CA ASP A 604 12.36 17.87 -3.24
C ASP A 604 13.35 17.14 -4.16
N LYS A 605 12.95 15.98 -4.65
CA LYS A 605 13.57 15.31 -5.78
C LYS A 605 12.65 15.37 -6.96
#